data_6a9db9fd6e387b7b5bd6ccc9711829fe
#
_entry.id   6a9db9fd6e387b7b5bd6ccc9711829fe
#
_cell.length_a   1.000
_cell.length_b   1.000
_cell.length_c   1.000
_cell.angle_alpha   90.00
_cell.angle_beta   90.00
_cell.angle_gamma   90.00
#
_symmetry.space_group_name_H-M   'P 1'
#
loop_
_entity.id
_entity.type
_entity.pdbx_description
1 polymer ?
#
loop_
_entity_poly.entity_id
_entity_poly.type
_entity_poly.pdbx_seq_one_letter_code
_entity_poly.pdbx_strand_id
1 'polypeptide(L)'
;WKHDGGQRLSPEEVAQQRAQLAAQKAEREREREALQLLAQRKAIKEWEQAPYADSNHPYLVRKELDFDIVNKLGIRQDKRGNLLIPMINKDFQIQSLQRIGANGFKQFESGCKVSGCFTILGDDYPGEYKPRPGEKLNPDKAEPIIISTGVATGASIYMATGEPVVIAFQDANLKEVAEELKAMFPYRSFFIAGDNDQHNVAKGLKNGGLESAKAAAKAVGGHYAVPQFASNQVGKEFS
;
A
#
# COMPACT_ATOMS: atom_id res chain seq x y z
N TRP A 1 14.16 43.24 13.74
CA TRP A 1 13.64 42.21 14.66
C TRP A 1 14.63 42.14 15.83
N LYS A 2 14.28 42.66 17.01
CA LYS A 2 15.03 42.48 18.24
C LYS A 2 14.80 41.04 18.69
N HIS A 3 15.88 40.24 18.81
CA HIS A 3 15.86 38.99 19.54
C HIS A 3 15.62 39.32 21.01
N ASP A 4 14.43 39.03 21.48
CA ASP A 4 14.13 39.00 22.91
C ASP A 4 14.94 37.82 23.49
N GLY A 5 15.77 38.14 24.50
CA GLY A 5 16.71 37.20 25.09
C GLY A 5 15.95 36.07 25.79
N GLY A 6 15.63 35.02 25.07
CA GLY A 6 15.07 33.80 25.62
C GLY A 6 16.04 33.25 26.68
N GLN A 7 15.59 33.18 27.92
CA GLN A 7 16.31 32.60 29.04
C GLN A 7 16.76 31.17 28.64
N ARG A 8 18.08 30.91 28.63
CA ARG A 8 18.58 29.58 28.34
C ARG A 8 18.16 28.67 29.50
N LEU A 9 17.40 27.64 29.18
CA LEU A 9 17.00 26.61 30.14
C LEU A 9 18.22 25.97 30.79
N SER A 10 18.13 25.70 32.06
CA SER A 10 19.17 24.94 32.78
C SER A 10 19.25 23.50 32.24
N PRO A 11 20.39 22.81 32.44
CA PRO A 11 20.51 21.41 32.03
C PRO A 11 19.43 20.51 32.64
N GLU A 12 18.97 20.81 33.83
CA GLU A 12 17.90 20.08 34.54
C GLU A 12 16.54 20.32 33.89
N GLU A 13 16.22 21.59 33.58
CA GLU A 13 14.97 21.93 32.86
C GLU A 13 14.90 21.30 31.47
N VAL A 14 16.06 21.26 30.74
CA VAL A 14 16.13 20.59 29.42
C VAL A 14 15.92 19.08 29.58
N ALA A 15 16.51 18.45 30.61
CA ALA A 15 16.33 17.02 30.89
C ALA A 15 14.88 16.70 31.24
N GLN A 16 14.22 17.53 32.07
CA GLN A 16 12.84 17.37 32.45
C GLN A 16 11.90 17.54 31.25
N GLN A 17 12.13 18.54 30.40
CA GLN A 17 11.36 18.76 29.19
C GLN A 17 11.49 17.58 28.20
N ARG A 18 12.71 17.05 28.02
CA ARG A 18 12.94 15.86 27.19
C ARG A 18 12.20 14.63 27.74
N ALA A 19 12.23 14.43 29.06
CA ALA A 19 11.51 13.33 29.70
C ALA A 19 9.99 13.45 29.50
N GLN A 20 9.44 14.65 29.65
CA GLN A 20 8.01 14.91 29.41
C GLN A 20 7.62 14.65 27.94
N LEU A 21 8.43 15.14 26.98
CA LEU A 21 8.18 14.89 25.55
C LEU A 21 8.28 13.39 25.22
N ALA A 22 9.23 12.68 25.80
CA ALA A 22 9.36 11.23 25.62
C ALA A 22 8.13 10.48 26.19
N ALA A 23 7.67 10.86 27.38
CA ALA A 23 6.48 10.28 28.00
C ALA A 23 5.21 10.55 27.15
N GLN A 24 5.01 11.77 26.69
CA GLN A 24 3.89 12.12 25.81
C GLN A 24 3.95 11.36 24.47
N LYS A 25 5.15 11.19 23.90
CA LYS A 25 5.34 10.42 22.68
C LYS A 25 4.98 8.95 22.91
N ALA A 26 5.44 8.37 24.01
CA ALA A 26 5.14 6.97 24.34
C ALA A 26 3.64 6.74 24.57
N GLU A 27 2.94 7.69 25.22
CA GLU A 27 1.50 7.59 25.43
C GLU A 27 0.73 7.66 24.11
N ARG A 28 1.04 8.63 23.24
CA ARG A 28 0.44 8.73 21.92
C ARG A 28 0.67 7.46 21.06
N GLU A 29 1.85 6.85 21.20
CA GLU A 29 2.17 5.60 20.50
C GLU A 29 1.29 4.45 21.00
N ARG A 30 1.12 4.30 22.31
CA ARG A 30 0.22 3.28 22.90
C ARG A 30 -1.23 3.46 22.47
N GLU A 31 -1.71 4.71 22.50
CA GLU A 31 -3.07 5.03 22.02
C GLU A 31 -3.23 4.66 20.53
N ARG A 32 -2.22 5.00 19.71
CA ARG A 32 -2.22 4.65 18.29
C ARG A 32 -2.24 3.14 18.07
N GLU A 33 -1.40 2.40 18.78
CA GLU A 33 -1.34 0.93 18.69
C GLU A 33 -2.67 0.29 19.12
N ALA A 34 -3.30 0.80 20.18
CA ALA A 34 -4.60 0.31 20.63
C ALA A 34 -5.69 0.54 19.57
N LEU A 35 -5.72 1.73 18.94
CA LEU A 35 -6.64 2.04 17.84
C LEU A 35 -6.40 1.15 16.62
N GLN A 36 -5.13 0.93 16.27
CA GLN A 36 -4.76 0.03 15.16
C GLN A 36 -5.22 -1.40 15.42
N LEU A 37 -5.06 -1.92 16.63
CA LEU A 37 -5.52 -3.26 16.99
C LEU A 37 -7.05 -3.39 16.92
N LEU A 38 -7.79 -2.37 17.34
CA LEU A 38 -9.26 -2.34 17.21
C LEU A 38 -9.68 -2.30 15.74
N ALA A 39 -9.04 -1.46 14.93
CA ALA A 39 -9.29 -1.37 13.50
C ALA A 39 -8.97 -2.70 12.79
N GLN A 40 -7.87 -3.35 13.15
CA GLN A 40 -7.48 -4.67 12.64
C GLN A 40 -8.55 -5.74 12.94
N ARG A 41 -8.99 -5.86 14.18
CA ARG A 41 -10.03 -6.83 14.57
C ARG A 41 -11.33 -6.61 13.82
N LYS A 42 -11.72 -5.35 13.64
CA LYS A 42 -12.90 -4.99 12.85
C LYS A 42 -12.73 -5.38 11.38
N ALA A 43 -11.59 -5.08 10.79
CA ALA A 43 -11.27 -5.42 9.41
C ALA A 43 -11.31 -6.94 9.16
N ILE A 44 -10.69 -7.74 10.03
CA ILE A 44 -10.71 -9.20 9.94
C ILE A 44 -12.15 -9.71 9.98
N LYS A 45 -12.92 -9.31 11.00
CA LYS A 45 -14.31 -9.74 11.16
C LYS A 45 -15.18 -9.39 9.96
N GLU A 46 -15.04 -8.16 9.44
CA GLU A 46 -15.80 -7.71 8.30
C GLU A 46 -15.42 -8.48 7.04
N TRP A 47 -14.11 -8.66 6.79
CA TRP A 47 -13.65 -9.41 5.63
C TRP A 47 -14.11 -10.86 5.65
N GLU A 48 -14.01 -11.55 6.79
CA GLU A 48 -14.47 -12.94 6.94
C GLU A 48 -15.96 -13.12 6.68
N GLN A 49 -16.78 -12.14 7.05
CA GLN A 49 -18.24 -12.18 6.92
C GLN A 49 -18.75 -11.67 5.57
N ALA A 50 -17.94 -10.94 4.83
CA ALA A 50 -18.35 -10.40 3.54
C ALA A 50 -18.34 -11.48 2.45
N PRO A 51 -19.33 -11.52 1.55
CA PRO A 51 -19.32 -12.38 0.38
C PRO A 51 -18.21 -11.98 -0.59
N TYR A 52 -17.84 -12.86 -1.51
CA TYR A 52 -17.01 -12.49 -2.65
C TYR A 52 -17.66 -11.39 -3.46
N ALA A 53 -16.83 -10.55 -4.07
CA ALA A 53 -17.33 -9.44 -4.87
C ALA A 53 -18.04 -9.93 -6.14
N ASP A 54 -19.11 -9.23 -6.51
CA ASP A 54 -19.77 -9.43 -7.80
C ASP A 54 -18.84 -8.92 -8.90
N SER A 55 -18.55 -9.77 -9.90
CA SER A 55 -17.73 -9.40 -11.07
C SER A 55 -18.36 -8.27 -11.91
N ASN A 56 -19.66 -8.02 -11.78
CA ASN A 56 -20.36 -6.90 -12.41
C ASN A 56 -20.23 -5.58 -11.61
N HIS A 57 -19.46 -5.56 -10.53
CA HIS A 57 -19.24 -4.32 -9.78
C HIS A 57 -18.68 -3.22 -10.70
N PRO A 58 -19.26 -2.00 -10.73
CA PRO A 58 -18.91 -0.96 -11.72
C PRO A 58 -17.43 -0.61 -11.80
N TYR A 59 -16.72 -0.66 -10.68
CA TYR A 59 -15.28 -0.43 -10.67
C TYR A 59 -14.52 -1.56 -11.39
N LEU A 60 -14.89 -2.82 -11.14
CA LEU A 60 -14.23 -3.98 -11.75
C LEU A 60 -14.43 -3.97 -13.28
N VAL A 61 -15.67 -3.75 -13.71
CA VAL A 61 -16.02 -3.64 -15.15
C VAL A 61 -15.25 -2.50 -15.81
N ARG A 62 -15.24 -1.30 -15.20
CA ARG A 62 -14.52 -0.13 -15.75
C ARG A 62 -13.01 -0.34 -15.83
N LYS A 63 -12.42 -1.11 -14.92
CA LYS A 63 -10.99 -1.43 -14.88
C LYS A 63 -10.64 -2.75 -15.55
N GLU A 64 -11.61 -3.39 -16.20
CA GLU A 64 -11.45 -4.66 -16.92
C GLU A 64 -10.84 -5.77 -16.04
N LEU A 65 -11.21 -5.77 -14.73
CA LEU A 65 -10.79 -6.77 -13.77
C LEU A 65 -11.80 -7.92 -13.78
N ASP A 66 -11.39 -9.03 -14.32
CA ASP A 66 -12.24 -10.21 -14.47
C ASP A 66 -12.38 -11.01 -13.16
N PHE A 67 -13.16 -12.09 -13.24
CA PHE A 67 -13.43 -12.97 -12.09
C PHE A 67 -12.15 -13.63 -11.55
N ASP A 68 -11.18 -13.95 -12.41
CA ASP A 68 -9.91 -14.56 -12.00
C ASP A 68 -9.10 -13.60 -11.11
N ILE A 69 -9.00 -12.34 -11.52
CA ILE A 69 -8.36 -11.28 -10.71
C ILE A 69 -9.07 -11.07 -9.38
N VAL A 70 -10.42 -11.06 -9.39
CA VAL A 70 -11.23 -10.91 -8.17
C VAL A 70 -10.93 -12.02 -7.18
N ASN A 71 -10.89 -13.27 -7.65
CA ASN A 71 -10.59 -14.44 -6.83
C ASN A 71 -9.15 -14.45 -6.32
N LYS A 72 -8.17 -14.20 -7.19
CA LYS A 72 -6.75 -14.20 -6.83
C LYS A 72 -6.42 -13.12 -5.78
N LEU A 73 -7.06 -11.97 -5.84
CA LEU A 73 -6.95 -10.92 -4.82
C LEU A 73 -7.82 -11.16 -3.57
N GLY A 74 -8.70 -12.17 -3.60
CA GLY A 74 -9.65 -12.39 -2.52
C GLY A 74 -10.58 -11.19 -2.29
N ILE A 75 -10.98 -10.49 -3.35
CA ILE A 75 -11.81 -9.28 -3.22
C ILE A 75 -13.20 -9.68 -2.73
N ARG A 76 -13.64 -9.04 -1.66
CA ARG A 76 -14.98 -9.20 -1.10
C ARG A 76 -15.79 -7.93 -1.24
N GLN A 77 -17.07 -7.98 -0.92
CA GLN A 77 -17.97 -6.84 -1.06
C GLN A 77 -18.77 -6.63 0.23
N ASP A 78 -18.80 -5.38 0.72
CA ASP A 78 -19.59 -5.05 1.89
C ASP A 78 -21.08 -4.84 1.54
N LYS A 79 -21.92 -4.71 2.57
CA LYS A 79 -23.37 -4.50 2.41
C LYS A 79 -23.74 -3.18 1.73
N ARG A 80 -22.80 -2.24 1.61
CA ARG A 80 -22.97 -0.95 0.91
C ARG A 80 -22.53 -1.02 -0.54
N GLY A 81 -22.07 -2.20 -0.99
CA GLY A 81 -21.58 -2.40 -2.33
C GLY A 81 -20.12 -1.97 -2.56
N ASN A 82 -19.35 -1.64 -1.53
CA ASN A 82 -17.93 -1.35 -1.71
C ASN A 82 -17.12 -2.64 -1.79
N LEU A 83 -16.12 -2.66 -2.66
CA LEU A 83 -15.11 -3.72 -2.69
C LEU A 83 -14.23 -3.62 -1.43
N LEU A 84 -13.89 -4.77 -0.88
CA LEU A 84 -13.01 -4.93 0.26
C LEU A 84 -11.76 -5.67 -0.20
N ILE A 85 -10.60 -5.02 -0.11
CA ILE A 85 -9.31 -5.59 -0.47
C ILE A 85 -8.46 -5.69 0.78
N PRO A 86 -8.00 -6.91 1.14
CA PRO A 86 -7.23 -7.10 2.36
C PRO A 86 -5.86 -6.44 2.25
N MET A 87 -5.47 -5.76 3.32
CA MET A 87 -4.14 -5.17 3.49
C MET A 87 -3.40 -5.99 4.54
N ILE A 88 -2.33 -6.65 4.15
CA ILE A 88 -1.56 -7.55 4.99
C ILE A 88 -0.20 -6.96 5.35
N ASN A 89 0.38 -7.41 6.46
CA ASN A 89 1.76 -7.11 6.84
C ASN A 89 2.73 -8.20 6.33
N LYS A 90 4.01 -8.06 6.64
CA LYS A 90 5.07 -9.04 6.32
C LYS A 90 4.84 -10.45 6.91
N ASP A 91 4.03 -10.56 7.96
CA ASP A 91 3.66 -11.83 8.59
C ASP A 91 2.38 -12.40 7.97
N PHE A 92 1.92 -11.83 6.86
CA PHE A 92 0.71 -12.19 6.11
C PHE A 92 -0.59 -12.08 6.92
N GLN A 93 -0.62 -11.23 7.94
CA GLN A 93 -1.80 -10.96 8.75
C GLN A 93 -2.55 -9.74 8.24
N ILE A 94 -3.87 -9.83 8.12
CA ILE A 94 -4.70 -8.67 7.79
C ILE A 94 -4.53 -7.59 8.85
N GLN A 95 -4.16 -6.39 8.41
CA GLN A 95 -4.04 -5.20 9.25
C GLN A 95 -5.20 -4.24 9.03
N SER A 96 -5.73 -4.21 7.82
CA SER A 96 -6.78 -3.29 7.41
C SER A 96 -7.47 -3.78 6.13
N LEU A 97 -8.42 -2.96 5.65
CA LEU A 97 -9.06 -3.12 4.35
C LEU A 97 -8.96 -1.81 3.57
N GLN A 98 -8.64 -1.91 2.27
CA GLN A 98 -8.95 -0.84 1.33
C GLN A 98 -10.37 -1.05 0.82
N ARG A 99 -11.21 -0.01 0.91
CA ARG A 99 -12.55 0.03 0.33
C ARG A 99 -12.51 0.75 -1.00
N ILE A 100 -13.17 0.21 -2.02
CA ILE A 100 -13.32 0.87 -3.31
C ILE A 100 -14.80 0.93 -3.65
N GLY A 101 -15.34 2.14 -3.77
CA GLY A 101 -16.71 2.35 -4.17
C GLY A 101 -16.94 2.13 -5.67
N ALA A 102 -18.21 2.03 -6.08
CA ALA A 102 -18.61 1.90 -7.48
C ALA A 102 -18.07 3.05 -8.37
N ASN A 103 -17.94 4.26 -7.81
CA ASN A 103 -17.36 5.42 -8.48
C ASN A 103 -15.82 5.39 -8.54
N GLY A 104 -15.16 4.40 -7.93
CA GLY A 104 -13.70 4.29 -7.86
C GLY A 104 -13.05 5.03 -6.68
N PHE A 105 -13.85 5.69 -5.82
CA PHE A 105 -13.31 6.32 -4.62
C PHE A 105 -12.70 5.26 -3.69
N LYS A 106 -11.45 5.49 -3.28
CA LYS A 106 -10.67 4.58 -2.44
C LYS A 106 -10.54 5.16 -1.03
N GLN A 107 -10.76 4.33 -0.04
CA GLN A 107 -10.65 4.70 1.38
C GLN A 107 -10.02 3.58 2.18
N PHE A 108 -9.18 3.94 3.16
CA PHE A 108 -8.70 3.04 4.19
C PHE A 108 -9.62 3.11 5.42
N GLU A 109 -9.65 2.03 6.22
CA GLU A 109 -10.35 2.05 7.50
C GLU A 109 -9.69 3.08 8.43
N SER A 110 -10.52 3.87 9.13
CA SER A 110 -10.01 4.88 10.07
C SER A 110 -9.24 4.24 11.22
N GLY A 111 -8.10 4.82 11.57
CA GLY A 111 -7.24 4.33 12.65
C GLY A 111 -6.42 3.09 12.30
N CYS A 112 -6.49 2.59 11.06
CA CYS A 112 -5.71 1.42 10.65
C CYS A 112 -4.23 1.73 10.41
N LYS A 113 -3.42 0.68 10.43
CA LYS A 113 -2.05 0.71 9.93
C LYS A 113 -2.06 0.55 8.41
N VAL A 114 -1.45 1.49 7.68
CA VAL A 114 -1.26 1.41 6.21
C VAL A 114 0.21 1.17 5.87
N SER A 115 1.11 1.79 6.63
CA SER A 115 2.57 1.72 6.46
C SER A 115 3.07 0.26 6.55
N GLY A 116 3.83 -0.19 5.56
CA GLY A 116 4.31 -1.57 5.42
C GLY A 116 3.24 -2.59 5.03
N CYS A 117 1.98 -2.16 4.79
CA CYS A 117 0.92 -3.08 4.37
C CYS A 117 0.87 -3.19 2.84
N PHE A 118 0.58 -4.40 2.37
CA PHE A 118 0.46 -4.72 0.94
C PHE A 118 -0.61 -5.80 0.72
N THR A 119 -0.92 -6.10 -0.52
CA THR A 119 -1.58 -7.35 -0.94
C THR A 119 -0.80 -7.96 -2.09
N ILE A 120 -1.07 -9.23 -2.42
CA ILE A 120 -0.38 -9.93 -3.50
C ILE A 120 -1.42 -10.42 -4.50
N LEU A 121 -1.17 -10.22 -5.78
CA LEU A 121 -1.90 -10.79 -6.89
C LEU A 121 -1.01 -11.80 -7.60
N GLY A 122 -1.42 -13.07 -7.66
CA GLY A 122 -0.69 -14.14 -8.35
C GLY A 122 -1.12 -15.53 -7.91
N ASP A 123 -0.58 -16.57 -8.58
CA ASP A 123 -0.96 -17.96 -8.34
C ASP A 123 -0.41 -18.55 -7.04
N ASP A 124 0.53 -17.88 -6.41
CA ASP A 124 1.03 -18.25 -5.08
C ASP A 124 0.02 -17.89 -3.96
N TYR A 125 -1.18 -17.39 -4.35
CA TYR A 125 -2.28 -17.06 -3.47
C TYR A 125 -3.51 -17.88 -3.84
N PRO A 126 -3.81 -19.00 -3.17
CA PRO A 126 -5.07 -19.71 -3.37
C PRO A 126 -6.23 -18.83 -2.93
N GLY A 127 -7.31 -18.81 -3.74
CA GLY A 127 -8.50 -17.96 -3.57
C GLY A 127 -9.30 -18.10 -2.28
N GLU A 128 -8.91 -18.97 -1.35
CA GLU A 128 -9.32 -18.92 0.03
C GLU A 128 -8.23 -18.24 0.84
N TYR A 129 -8.39 -16.93 1.05
CA TYR A 129 -7.55 -16.17 1.96
C TYR A 129 -7.70 -16.68 3.40
N LYS A 130 -7.08 -17.77 3.69
CA LYS A 130 -6.52 -18.07 5.01
C LYS A 130 -5.04 -17.85 4.84
N PRO A 131 -4.45 -16.81 5.48
CA PRO A 131 -2.99 -16.73 5.54
C PRO A 131 -2.51 -18.03 6.18
N ARG A 132 -2.11 -18.98 5.37
CA ARG A 132 -1.41 -20.15 5.91
C ARG A 132 -0.05 -19.63 6.34
N PRO A 133 0.31 -19.81 7.61
CA PRO A 133 1.67 -19.54 8.03
C PRO A 133 2.59 -20.35 7.11
N GLY A 134 3.34 -19.67 6.22
CA GLY A 134 4.30 -20.31 5.32
C GLY A 134 4.06 -20.22 3.82
N GLU A 135 2.93 -19.76 3.32
CA GLU A 135 2.75 -19.45 1.90
C GLU A 135 3.46 -18.13 1.60
N LYS A 136 4.64 -18.25 1.06
CA LYS A 136 5.59 -17.17 0.79
C LYS A 136 5.68 -16.99 -0.72
N LEU A 137 5.90 -15.75 -1.16
CA LEU A 137 6.58 -15.51 -2.42
C LEU A 137 7.77 -16.48 -2.45
N ASN A 138 7.79 -17.40 -3.42
CA ASN A 138 8.79 -18.48 -3.43
C ASN A 138 10.20 -17.87 -3.38
N PRO A 139 11.00 -18.10 -2.33
CA PRO A 139 12.32 -17.50 -2.21
C PRO A 139 13.30 -18.02 -3.28
N ASP A 140 13.02 -19.18 -3.86
CA ASP A 140 13.89 -19.86 -4.82
C ASP A 140 13.59 -19.48 -6.28
N LYS A 141 12.51 -18.73 -6.55
CA LYS A 141 12.24 -18.20 -7.88
C LYS A 141 13.25 -17.13 -8.26
N ALA A 142 13.76 -17.21 -9.50
CA ALA A 142 14.72 -16.23 -10.04
C ALA A 142 14.04 -14.92 -10.51
N GLU A 143 12.73 -14.94 -10.73
CA GLU A 143 11.97 -13.82 -11.25
C GLU A 143 11.97 -12.64 -10.27
N PRO A 144 11.95 -11.40 -10.75
CA PRO A 144 11.92 -10.22 -9.89
C PRO A 144 10.61 -10.14 -9.10
N ILE A 145 10.68 -9.57 -7.89
CA ILE A 145 9.48 -9.16 -7.16
C ILE A 145 8.99 -7.84 -7.77
N ILE A 146 7.80 -7.86 -8.35
CA ILE A 146 7.16 -6.67 -8.92
C ILE A 146 6.32 -6.01 -7.85
N ILE A 147 6.50 -4.70 -7.65
CA ILE A 147 5.72 -3.91 -6.68
C ILE A 147 5.02 -2.78 -7.43
N SER A 148 3.71 -2.64 -7.26
CA SER A 148 2.91 -1.55 -7.81
C SER A 148 2.16 -0.78 -6.72
N THR A 149 1.62 0.40 -7.06
CA THR A 149 0.85 1.22 -6.12
C THR A 149 -0.61 0.80 -6.05
N GLY A 150 -1.28 0.67 -7.18
CA GLY A 150 -2.72 0.49 -7.24
C GLY A 150 -3.15 -0.90 -7.69
N VAL A 151 -4.33 -1.33 -7.22
CA VAL A 151 -4.92 -2.63 -7.57
C VAL A 151 -5.08 -2.80 -9.09
N ALA A 152 -5.62 -1.79 -9.78
CA ALA A 152 -5.81 -1.86 -11.23
C ALA A 152 -4.47 -1.93 -11.98
N THR A 153 -3.47 -1.13 -11.55
CA THR A 153 -2.12 -1.17 -12.13
C THR A 153 -1.48 -2.55 -11.92
N GLY A 154 -1.55 -3.08 -10.68
CA GLY A 154 -1.04 -4.42 -10.37
C GLY A 154 -1.73 -5.51 -11.19
N ALA A 155 -3.06 -5.43 -11.36
CA ALA A 155 -3.81 -6.37 -12.18
C ALA A 155 -3.42 -6.30 -13.67
N SER A 156 -3.24 -5.10 -14.22
CA SER A 156 -2.77 -4.93 -15.61
C SER A 156 -1.39 -5.54 -15.82
N ILE A 157 -0.48 -5.38 -14.87
CA ILE A 157 0.85 -5.98 -14.92
C ILE A 157 0.76 -7.51 -14.87
N TYR A 158 -0.03 -8.05 -13.92
CA TYR A 158 -0.23 -9.48 -13.80
C TYR A 158 -0.83 -10.09 -15.08
N MET A 159 -1.87 -9.47 -15.63
CA MET A 159 -2.47 -9.93 -16.90
C MET A 159 -1.49 -9.91 -18.07
N ALA A 160 -0.58 -8.94 -18.10
CA ALA A 160 0.41 -8.82 -19.16
C ALA A 160 1.60 -9.76 -19.02
N THR A 161 1.99 -10.12 -17.80
CA THR A 161 3.24 -10.85 -17.52
C THR A 161 3.01 -12.27 -17.00
N GLY A 162 1.89 -12.52 -16.35
CA GLY A 162 1.65 -13.74 -15.56
C GLY A 162 2.43 -13.78 -14.24
N GLU A 163 3.25 -12.78 -13.95
CA GLU A 163 4.09 -12.76 -12.75
C GLU A 163 3.36 -12.16 -11.54
N PRO A 164 3.57 -12.72 -10.34
CA PRO A 164 2.98 -12.19 -9.12
C PRO A 164 3.34 -10.70 -8.89
N VAL A 165 2.35 -9.92 -8.48
CA VAL A 165 2.53 -8.49 -8.21
C VAL A 165 2.15 -8.16 -6.77
N VAL A 166 3.04 -7.52 -6.06
CA VAL A 166 2.77 -6.92 -4.75
C VAL A 166 2.17 -5.53 -4.95
N ILE A 167 1.08 -5.24 -4.29
CA ILE A 167 0.36 -3.97 -4.39
C ILE A 167 0.51 -3.22 -3.08
N ALA A 168 1.19 -2.07 -3.10
CA ALA A 168 1.49 -1.25 -1.92
C ALA A 168 0.40 -0.23 -1.56
N PHE A 169 -0.69 -0.15 -2.34
CA PHE A 169 -1.88 0.70 -2.19
C PHE A 169 -1.69 2.20 -2.41
N GLN A 170 -0.53 2.76 -2.13
CA GLN A 170 -0.23 4.19 -2.31
C GLN A 170 1.28 4.42 -2.49
N ASP A 171 1.65 5.51 -3.17
CA ASP A 171 3.03 5.86 -3.47
C ASP A 171 3.91 5.99 -2.22
N ALA A 172 3.39 6.63 -1.18
CA ALA A 172 4.12 6.83 0.08
C ALA A 172 4.52 5.52 0.78
N ASN A 173 3.86 4.41 0.44
CA ASN A 173 4.09 3.10 1.05
C ASN A 173 5.06 2.22 0.24
N LEU A 174 5.37 2.59 -1.02
CA LEU A 174 6.22 1.79 -1.91
C LEU A 174 7.58 1.47 -1.30
N LYS A 175 8.24 2.47 -0.73
CA LYS A 175 9.57 2.30 -0.16
C LYS A 175 9.57 1.33 1.02
N GLU A 176 8.65 1.50 1.97
CA GLU A 176 8.58 0.66 3.17
C GLU A 176 8.24 -0.79 2.81
N VAL A 177 7.28 -1.01 1.92
CA VAL A 177 6.95 -2.35 1.41
C VAL A 177 8.15 -2.98 0.71
N ALA A 178 8.87 -2.22 -0.13
CA ALA A 178 10.05 -2.72 -0.81
C ALA A 178 11.17 -3.11 0.18
N GLU A 179 11.44 -2.29 1.18
CA GLU A 179 12.44 -2.56 2.22
C GLU A 179 12.07 -3.79 3.07
N GLU A 180 10.80 -3.95 3.47
CA GLU A 180 10.34 -5.15 4.18
C GLU A 180 10.49 -6.41 3.33
N LEU A 181 10.07 -6.36 2.07
CA LEU A 181 10.23 -7.49 1.14
C LEU A 181 11.71 -7.80 0.86
N LYS A 182 12.58 -6.79 0.76
CA LYS A 182 14.03 -6.99 0.60
C LYS A 182 14.65 -7.68 1.81
N ALA A 183 14.20 -7.37 3.01
CA ALA A 183 14.64 -8.06 4.22
C ALA A 183 14.18 -9.53 4.25
N MET A 184 12.98 -9.83 3.72
CA MET A 184 12.45 -11.21 3.61
C MET A 184 13.13 -12.01 2.48
N PHE A 185 13.47 -11.34 1.37
CA PHE A 185 13.99 -11.95 0.14
C PHE A 185 15.28 -11.25 -0.32
N PRO A 186 16.37 -11.35 0.44
CA PRO A 186 17.59 -10.55 0.24
C PRO A 186 18.27 -10.80 -1.13
N TYR A 187 18.05 -11.97 -1.72
CA TYR A 187 18.69 -12.36 -3.00
C TYR A 187 17.80 -12.10 -4.23
N ARG A 188 16.52 -11.72 -4.02
CA ARG A 188 15.61 -11.41 -5.13
C ARG A 188 15.92 -10.03 -5.70
N SER A 189 15.75 -9.87 -7.01
CA SER A 189 15.70 -8.57 -7.67
C SER A 189 14.32 -7.93 -7.47
N PHE A 190 14.26 -6.60 -7.59
CA PHE A 190 13.03 -5.83 -7.39
C PHE A 190 12.76 -4.94 -8.58
N PHE A 191 11.49 -4.88 -8.97
CA PHE A 191 11.00 -4.02 -10.02
C PHE A 191 9.82 -3.19 -9.51
N ILE A 192 9.97 -1.88 -9.47
CA ILE A 192 8.96 -0.96 -8.94
C ILE A 192 8.19 -0.34 -10.10
N ALA A 193 6.91 -0.68 -10.22
CA ALA A 193 5.98 -0.10 -11.19
C ALA A 193 5.23 1.06 -10.53
N GLY A 194 5.74 2.28 -10.74
CA GLY A 194 5.16 3.49 -10.17
C GLY A 194 4.15 4.17 -11.08
N ASP A 195 3.39 5.10 -10.51
CA ASP A 195 2.50 5.98 -11.27
C ASP A 195 3.29 7.13 -11.91
N ASN A 196 2.77 7.70 -12.99
CA ASN A 196 3.36 8.85 -13.66
C ASN A 196 2.39 10.04 -13.63
N ASP A 197 2.50 10.85 -12.59
CA ASP A 197 1.62 11.99 -12.32
C ASP A 197 1.92 13.20 -13.22
N GLN A 198 2.02 12.99 -14.51
CA GLN A 198 2.33 14.10 -15.47
C GLN A 198 1.28 15.21 -15.43
N HIS A 199 0.03 14.91 -15.11
CA HIS A 199 -1.02 15.91 -14.90
C HIS A 199 -0.69 16.86 -13.74
N ASN A 200 -0.01 16.38 -12.70
CA ASN A 200 0.48 17.24 -11.61
C ASN A 200 1.64 18.12 -12.09
N VAL A 201 2.56 17.57 -12.89
CA VAL A 201 3.67 18.32 -13.48
C VAL A 201 3.15 19.45 -14.38
N ALA A 202 2.13 19.19 -15.18
CA ALA A 202 1.47 20.19 -16.02
C ALA A 202 0.83 21.34 -15.20
N LYS A 203 0.50 21.10 -13.93
CA LYS A 203 0.02 22.10 -12.95
C LYS A 203 1.16 22.74 -12.13
N GLY A 204 2.44 22.47 -12.45
CA GLY A 204 3.61 22.97 -11.71
C GLY A 204 3.89 22.23 -10.39
N LEU A 205 3.27 21.08 -10.17
CA LEU A 205 3.49 20.22 -9.00
C LEU A 205 4.54 19.14 -9.27
N LYS A 206 5.00 18.45 -8.23
CA LYS A 206 5.95 17.34 -8.37
C LYS A 206 5.25 16.09 -8.94
N ASN A 207 6.00 15.26 -9.65
CA ASN A 207 5.59 13.92 -10.05
C ASN A 207 5.80 12.95 -8.86
N GLY A 208 4.79 12.85 -7.99
CA GLY A 208 4.87 12.09 -6.74
C GLY A 208 5.10 10.59 -6.97
N GLY A 209 4.38 9.99 -7.91
CA GLY A 209 4.51 8.58 -8.24
C GLY A 209 5.89 8.22 -8.76
N LEU A 210 6.45 9.01 -9.70
CA LEU A 210 7.79 8.81 -10.22
C LEU A 210 8.87 8.92 -9.12
N GLU A 211 8.78 9.94 -8.25
CA GLU A 211 9.77 10.14 -7.19
C GLU A 211 9.69 9.03 -6.13
N SER A 212 8.49 8.57 -5.80
CA SER A 212 8.29 7.44 -4.87
C SER A 212 8.82 6.13 -5.45
N ALA A 213 8.59 5.86 -6.74
CA ALA A 213 9.12 4.67 -7.41
C ALA A 213 10.66 4.68 -7.45
N LYS A 214 11.28 5.82 -7.79
CA LYS A 214 12.75 5.98 -7.74
C LYS A 214 13.32 5.75 -6.35
N ALA A 215 12.69 6.32 -5.33
CA ALA A 215 13.13 6.18 -3.94
C ALA A 215 13.04 4.73 -3.46
N ALA A 216 11.96 4.02 -3.78
CA ALA A 216 11.77 2.61 -3.45
C ALA A 216 12.80 1.73 -4.17
N ALA A 217 12.98 1.89 -5.48
CA ALA A 217 13.97 1.14 -6.25
C ALA A 217 15.39 1.34 -5.73
N LYS A 218 15.77 2.58 -5.42
CA LYS A 218 17.08 2.91 -4.83
C LYS A 218 17.29 2.23 -3.47
N ALA A 219 16.25 2.17 -2.63
CA ALA A 219 16.34 1.60 -1.29
C ALA A 219 16.66 0.10 -1.32
N VAL A 220 16.21 -0.63 -2.34
CA VAL A 220 16.40 -2.08 -2.46
C VAL A 220 17.42 -2.49 -3.52
N GLY A 221 18.07 -1.54 -4.19
CA GLY A 221 18.99 -1.80 -5.30
C GLY A 221 18.28 -2.42 -6.51
N GLY A 222 17.02 -2.06 -6.73
CA GLY A 222 16.16 -2.56 -7.80
C GLY A 222 16.02 -1.59 -8.98
N HIS A 223 15.09 -1.92 -9.87
CA HIS A 223 14.72 -1.12 -11.02
C HIS A 223 13.34 -0.50 -10.85
N TYR A 224 13.04 0.55 -11.61
CA TYR A 224 11.70 1.13 -11.67
C TYR A 224 11.28 1.41 -13.10
N ALA A 225 9.97 1.43 -13.33
CA ALA A 225 9.35 1.95 -14.53
C ALA A 225 8.08 2.75 -14.16
N VAL A 226 7.73 3.68 -15.03
CA VAL A 226 6.47 4.42 -15.00
C VAL A 226 5.88 4.48 -16.41
N PRO A 227 4.56 4.57 -16.57
CA PRO A 227 3.93 4.69 -17.87
C PRO A 227 4.47 5.88 -18.65
N GLN A 228 4.68 5.71 -19.96
CA GLN A 228 5.01 6.79 -20.87
C GLN A 228 3.75 7.22 -21.60
N PHE A 229 3.40 8.49 -21.52
CA PHE A 229 2.25 9.04 -22.18
C PHE A 229 2.65 9.76 -23.47
N ALA A 230 1.84 9.64 -24.52
CA ALA A 230 2.00 10.44 -25.71
C ALA A 230 1.79 11.94 -25.39
N SER A 231 2.40 12.83 -26.16
CA SER A 231 2.36 14.28 -25.90
C SER A 231 0.94 14.86 -25.84
N ASN A 232 -0.02 14.27 -26.58
CA ASN A 232 -1.44 14.65 -26.54
C ASN A 232 -2.20 14.12 -25.33
N GLN A 233 -1.57 13.28 -24.52
CA GLN A 233 -2.14 12.69 -23.29
C GLN A 233 -1.58 13.40 -22.04
N VAL A 234 -0.49 14.15 -22.16
CA VAL A 234 0.10 14.87 -21.04
C VAL A 234 -0.89 15.92 -20.50
N GLY A 235 -1.08 15.97 -19.20
CA GLY A 235 -2.01 16.89 -18.54
C GLY A 235 -3.44 16.41 -18.43
N LYS A 236 -3.79 15.24 -18.97
CA LYS A 236 -5.08 14.60 -18.76
C LYS A 236 -5.05 13.64 -17.57
N GLU A 237 -6.13 13.62 -16.80
CA GLU A 237 -6.35 12.58 -15.79
C GLU A 237 -6.95 11.37 -16.50
N PHE A 238 -6.32 10.21 -16.34
CA PHE A 238 -6.85 8.94 -16.81
C PHE A 238 -7.52 8.25 -15.62
N SER A 239 -8.85 8.25 -15.65
CA SER A 239 -9.71 7.61 -14.62
C SER A 239 -9.91 6.13 -14.91
#